data_963337d9babb37b239adbd9978f413e8
#
_entry.id   963337d9babb37b239adbd9978f413e8
#
_cell.length_a   1.000
_cell.length_b   1.000
_cell.length_c   1.000
_cell.angle_alpha   90.00
_cell.angle_beta   90.00
_cell.angle_gamma   90.00
#
_symmetry.space_group_name_H-M   'P 1'
#
loop_
_entity.id
_entity.type
_entity.pdbx_description
1 polymer ?
#
loop_
_entity_poly.entity_id
_entity_poly.type
_entity_poly.pdbx_seq_one_letter_code
_entity_poly.pdbx_strand_id
1 'polypeptide(L)'
;ASGLRKKARKWDRVVKTGRTHLQDATPMRVGQEFSGFAAQIEYGTTRAERAMKRLAENLPIGGTAVGTGINTHAEFGRRVSASLKKRLRIGFAEATNHFEAQATRDCVVEASGELRTIAISLSKIANDIRWLGSGPRCGLGELVLPATQPGSSIMPGKVNPVICESVMQVTCQVMGHDLAISTGGLGGTGSLLQLNVAMPMMAWAMIDSIRLLANAASILQDKCIDGLELDRTVAEGYVERSLMMGTSLAPVIGYENAARLAKQAHASGLTIREMALELELLEPEMLATHLDPASMTEPDSGGSGKSGKTRGSTGRKGGGR
;
A
#
# COMPACT_ATOMS: atom_id res chain seq x y z
N ALA A 1 -8.25 -1.06 7.93
CA ALA A 1 -7.17 -2.01 8.32
C ALA A 1 -7.73 -3.40 8.63
N SER A 2 -8.66 -3.53 9.61
CA SER A 2 -9.13 -4.83 10.14
C SER A 2 -9.67 -5.78 9.07
N GLY A 3 -10.47 -5.31 8.10
CA GLY A 3 -10.97 -6.12 6.99
C GLY A 3 -9.85 -6.65 6.10
N LEU A 4 -8.86 -5.82 5.77
CA LEU A 4 -7.69 -6.25 5.01
C LEU A 4 -6.87 -7.30 5.78
N ARG A 5 -6.68 -7.13 7.11
CA ARG A 5 -6.04 -8.15 7.96
C ARG A 5 -6.82 -9.47 7.99
N LYS A 6 -8.17 -9.41 7.99
CA LYS A 6 -9.01 -10.60 7.92
C LYS A 6 -8.83 -11.34 6.59
N LYS A 7 -8.78 -10.60 5.46
CA LYS A 7 -8.51 -11.18 4.12
C LYS A 7 -7.08 -11.74 4.05
N ALA A 8 -6.08 -11.03 4.57
CA ALA A 8 -4.71 -11.50 4.65
C ALA A 8 -4.60 -12.88 5.33
N ARG A 9 -5.25 -13.04 6.49
CA ARG A 9 -5.29 -14.34 7.20
C ARG A 9 -6.06 -15.41 6.45
N LYS A 10 -7.22 -15.05 5.86
CA LYS A 10 -8.06 -15.99 5.12
C LYS A 10 -7.34 -16.60 3.91
N TRP A 11 -6.52 -15.81 3.23
CA TRP A 11 -5.86 -16.18 1.98
C TRP A 11 -4.35 -16.43 2.11
N ASP A 12 -3.86 -16.60 3.33
CA ASP A 12 -2.42 -16.72 3.58
C ASP A 12 -1.77 -17.95 2.93
N ARG A 13 -2.54 -19.00 2.69
CA ARG A 13 -2.03 -20.24 2.08
C ARG A 13 -2.18 -20.30 0.56
N VAL A 14 -2.76 -19.30 -0.06
CA VAL A 14 -2.95 -19.28 -1.52
C VAL A 14 -1.77 -18.58 -2.17
N VAL A 15 -1.05 -19.28 -3.01
CA VAL A 15 0.06 -18.75 -3.79
C VAL A 15 -0.46 -18.12 -5.07
N LYS A 16 0.11 -17.00 -5.44
CA LYS A 16 -0.18 -16.26 -6.67
C LYS A 16 1.11 -15.82 -7.35
N THR A 17 1.02 -15.44 -8.61
CA THR A 17 2.11 -14.75 -9.29
C THR A 17 2.24 -13.33 -8.75
N GLY A 18 3.42 -12.97 -8.22
CA GLY A 18 3.76 -11.57 -7.96
C GLY A 18 3.91 -10.79 -9.26
N ARG A 19 3.68 -9.47 -9.22
CA ARG A 19 3.88 -8.62 -10.40
C ARG A 19 4.64 -7.35 -10.04
N THR A 20 5.68 -7.05 -10.81
CA THR A 20 6.38 -5.76 -10.80
C THR A 20 6.32 -5.17 -12.20
N HIS A 21 6.03 -3.88 -12.32
CA HIS A 21 5.83 -3.23 -13.63
C HIS A 21 4.69 -3.86 -14.47
N LEU A 22 3.71 -4.50 -13.83
CA LEU A 22 2.67 -5.35 -14.44
C LEU A 22 3.21 -6.58 -15.19
N GLN A 23 4.50 -6.89 -15.05
CA GLN A 23 5.10 -8.12 -15.57
C GLN A 23 5.14 -9.19 -14.48
N ASP A 24 5.16 -10.46 -14.91
CA ASP A 24 5.26 -11.60 -14.01
C ASP A 24 6.55 -11.51 -13.18
N ALA A 25 6.41 -11.75 -11.90
CA ALA A 25 7.51 -11.87 -10.95
C ALA A 25 7.41 -13.21 -10.19
N THR A 26 8.27 -13.39 -9.21
CA THR A 26 8.30 -14.61 -8.40
C THR A 26 6.99 -14.81 -7.63
N PRO A 27 6.64 -16.05 -7.29
CA PRO A 27 5.47 -16.35 -6.49
C PRO A 27 5.46 -15.63 -5.14
N MET A 28 4.27 -15.27 -4.69
CA MET A 28 4.00 -14.75 -3.35
C MET A 28 2.66 -15.27 -2.87
N ARG A 29 2.38 -15.15 -1.58
CA ARG A 29 1.03 -15.50 -1.05
C ARG A 29 0.09 -14.29 -1.15
N VAL A 30 -1.17 -14.56 -1.49
CA VAL A 30 -2.24 -13.53 -1.46
C VAL A 30 -2.32 -12.87 -0.08
N GLY A 31 -2.12 -13.66 0.98
CA GLY A 31 -2.07 -13.14 2.35
C GLY A 31 -0.96 -12.12 2.58
N GLN A 32 0.22 -12.31 1.98
CA GLN A 32 1.33 -11.34 2.05
C GLN A 32 0.97 -10.02 1.36
N GLU A 33 0.37 -10.07 0.16
CA GLU A 33 -0.10 -8.88 -0.55
C GLU A 33 -1.12 -8.08 0.28
N PHE A 34 -2.16 -8.75 0.80
CA PHE A 34 -3.17 -8.11 1.64
C PHE A 34 -2.63 -7.65 3.00
N SER A 35 -1.60 -8.30 3.54
CA SER A 35 -0.90 -7.83 4.74
C SER A 35 -0.20 -6.50 4.51
N GLY A 36 0.39 -6.31 3.32
CA GLY A 36 0.98 -5.05 2.88
C GLY A 36 -0.06 -3.94 2.78
N PHE A 37 -1.23 -4.21 2.19
CA PHE A 37 -2.35 -3.26 2.15
C PHE A 37 -2.82 -2.87 3.55
N ALA A 38 -2.95 -3.86 4.45
CA ALA A 38 -3.34 -3.60 5.83
C ALA A 38 -2.33 -2.70 6.56
N ALA A 39 -1.03 -2.97 6.40
CA ALA A 39 0.04 -2.17 7.00
C ALA A 39 0.02 -0.71 6.50
N GLN A 40 -0.24 -0.47 5.20
CA GLN A 40 -0.39 0.88 4.67
C GLN A 40 -1.50 1.67 5.38
N ILE A 41 -2.65 1.03 5.66
CA ILE A 41 -3.78 1.68 6.35
C ILE A 41 -3.50 1.85 7.85
N GLU A 42 -2.80 0.92 8.48
CA GLU A 42 -2.36 1.05 9.88
C GLU A 42 -1.42 2.25 10.05
N TYR A 43 -0.45 2.42 9.14
CA TYR A 43 0.37 3.64 9.09
C TYR A 43 -0.46 4.89 8.79
N GLY A 44 -1.53 4.76 8.00
CA GLY A 44 -2.49 5.83 7.75
C GLY A 44 -3.20 6.28 9.03
N THR A 45 -3.59 5.35 9.91
CA THR A 45 -4.17 5.68 11.22
C THR A 45 -3.20 6.49 12.08
N THR A 46 -1.94 6.08 12.15
CA THR A 46 -0.90 6.82 12.88
C THR A 46 -0.69 8.22 12.30
N ARG A 47 -0.78 8.39 10.97
CA ARG A 47 -0.72 9.72 10.32
C ARG A 47 -1.89 10.60 10.73
N ALA A 48 -3.11 10.06 10.73
CA ALA A 48 -4.29 10.80 11.17
C ALA A 48 -4.19 11.26 12.62
N GLU A 49 -3.67 10.40 13.51
CA GLU A 49 -3.42 10.75 14.93
C GLU A 49 -2.38 11.86 15.06
N ARG A 50 -1.30 11.83 14.28
CA ARG A 50 -0.29 12.91 14.25
C ARG A 50 -0.87 14.22 13.74
N ALA A 51 -1.64 14.18 12.65
CA ALA A 51 -2.32 15.36 12.11
C ALA A 51 -3.25 15.99 13.16
N MET A 52 -4.08 15.18 13.82
CA MET A 52 -4.96 15.64 14.90
C MET A 52 -4.17 16.28 16.04
N LYS A 53 -3.09 15.66 16.48
CA LYS A 53 -2.22 16.19 17.55
C LYS A 53 -1.62 17.53 17.16
N ARG A 54 -1.06 17.66 15.96
CA ARG A 54 -0.45 18.93 15.49
C ARG A 54 -1.46 20.07 15.42
N LEU A 55 -2.68 19.81 14.96
CA LEU A 55 -3.75 20.81 14.92
C LEU A 55 -4.23 21.21 16.32
N ALA A 56 -4.30 20.24 17.25
CA ALA A 56 -4.81 20.49 18.60
C ALA A 56 -3.81 21.21 19.50
N GLU A 57 -2.51 20.97 19.34
CA GLU A 57 -1.45 21.49 20.22
C GLU A 57 -0.89 22.86 19.80
N ASN A 58 -1.46 23.51 18.77
CA ASN A 58 -0.97 24.80 18.25
C ASN A 58 -2.07 25.84 18.08
N LEU A 59 -2.88 26.02 19.14
CA LEU A 59 -3.96 27.01 19.10
C LEU A 59 -3.42 28.43 19.34
N PRO A 60 -3.58 29.39 18.40
CA PRO A 60 -3.10 30.75 18.54
C PRO A 60 -3.96 31.60 19.50
N ILE A 61 -4.83 30.94 20.25
CA ILE A 61 -5.76 31.59 21.16
C ILE A 61 -5.01 32.29 22.32
N GLY A 62 -5.33 33.54 22.57
CA GLY A 62 -4.61 34.35 23.54
C GLY A 62 -3.65 35.36 22.91
N GLY A 63 -3.21 35.16 21.65
CA GLY A 63 -2.30 36.10 20.95
C GLY A 63 -2.93 37.43 20.53
N THR A 64 -4.26 37.51 20.49
CA THR A 64 -5.06 38.67 20.10
C THR A 64 -4.71 39.21 18.70
N ALA A 65 -4.35 40.49 18.56
CA ALA A 65 -4.18 41.11 17.26
C ALA A 65 -2.97 40.60 16.46
N VAL A 66 -1.78 40.53 17.12
CA VAL A 66 -0.51 40.22 16.43
C VAL A 66 0.36 39.21 17.19
N GLY A 67 -0.18 38.57 18.21
CA GLY A 67 0.56 37.58 19.03
C GLY A 67 1.02 38.09 20.40
N THR A 68 0.84 39.36 20.69
CA THR A 68 1.30 39.98 21.96
C THR A 68 0.39 39.79 23.14
N GLY A 69 -0.88 39.33 22.89
CA GLY A 69 -1.89 39.16 23.94
C GLY A 69 -2.41 40.49 24.53
N ILE A 70 -2.28 41.59 23.82
CA ILE A 70 -2.78 42.91 24.28
C ILE A 70 -4.28 42.84 24.60
N ASN A 71 -4.71 43.47 25.68
CA ASN A 71 -6.08 43.54 26.15
C ASN A 71 -6.71 42.21 26.55
N THR A 72 -5.91 41.18 26.85
CA THR A 72 -6.41 39.91 27.38
C THR A 72 -5.67 39.50 28.66
N HIS A 73 -6.27 38.57 29.40
CA HIS A 73 -5.62 38.00 30.60
C HIS A 73 -4.49 37.06 30.19
N ALA A 74 -3.35 37.09 30.86
CA ALA A 74 -2.16 36.29 30.55
C ALA A 74 -2.42 34.76 30.48
N GLU A 75 -3.42 34.27 31.20
CA GLU A 75 -3.77 32.86 31.18
C GLU A 75 -4.95 32.50 30.24
N PHE A 76 -5.41 33.45 29.42
CA PHE A 76 -6.64 33.24 28.63
C PHE A 76 -6.51 32.05 27.69
N GLY A 77 -5.48 32.00 26.88
CA GLY A 77 -5.26 30.90 25.92
C GLY A 77 -5.16 29.54 26.62
N ARG A 78 -4.38 29.49 27.71
CA ARG A 78 -4.21 28.28 28.52
C ARG A 78 -5.54 27.79 29.13
N ARG A 79 -6.35 28.70 29.69
CA ARG A 79 -7.65 28.36 30.30
C ARG A 79 -8.67 27.89 29.27
N VAL A 80 -8.73 28.53 28.09
CA VAL A 80 -9.62 28.11 27.00
C VAL A 80 -9.21 26.73 26.49
N SER A 81 -7.92 26.52 26.20
CA SER A 81 -7.41 25.23 25.75
C SER A 81 -7.70 24.10 26.78
N ALA A 82 -7.51 24.37 28.06
CA ALA A 82 -7.84 23.43 29.13
C ALA A 82 -9.35 23.10 29.17
N SER A 83 -10.21 24.10 28.98
CA SER A 83 -11.67 23.91 28.90
C SER A 83 -12.06 23.04 27.70
N LEU A 84 -11.50 23.31 26.52
CA LEU A 84 -11.72 22.51 25.30
C LEU A 84 -11.25 21.05 25.52
N LYS A 85 -10.04 20.87 26.07
CA LYS A 85 -9.50 19.54 26.42
C LYS A 85 -10.43 18.75 27.32
N LYS A 86 -10.96 19.37 28.37
CA LYS A 86 -11.90 18.76 29.30
C LYS A 86 -13.22 18.36 28.62
N ARG A 87 -13.75 19.23 27.75
CA ARG A 87 -15.06 19.01 27.11
C ARG A 87 -15.00 18.02 25.97
N LEU A 88 -13.94 18.06 25.15
CA LEU A 88 -13.83 17.30 23.90
C LEU A 88 -12.93 16.07 24.02
N ARG A 89 -12.19 15.93 25.12
CA ARG A 89 -11.23 14.83 25.38
C ARG A 89 -10.14 14.74 24.29
N ILE A 90 -9.81 15.87 23.67
CA ILE A 90 -8.72 16.04 22.70
C ILE A 90 -7.64 16.88 23.38
N GLY A 91 -6.38 16.63 23.09
CA GLY A 91 -5.21 17.28 23.71
C GLY A 91 -4.99 18.73 23.30
N PHE A 92 -6.03 19.58 23.34
CA PHE A 92 -5.89 20.99 23.00
C PHE A 92 -4.88 21.70 23.90
N ALA A 93 -3.99 22.46 23.29
CA ALA A 93 -3.01 23.30 23.96
C ALA A 93 -2.86 24.65 23.25
N GLU A 94 -2.56 25.67 24.04
CA GLU A 94 -2.14 26.97 23.55
C GLU A 94 -0.80 26.85 22.84
N ALA A 95 -0.62 27.55 21.72
CA ALA A 95 0.63 27.61 20.99
C ALA A 95 1.78 28.14 21.87
N THR A 96 2.94 27.54 21.74
CA THR A 96 4.16 28.01 22.45
C THR A 96 4.65 29.37 21.92
N ASN A 97 4.29 29.67 20.68
CA ASN A 97 4.59 30.95 20.05
C ASN A 97 3.39 31.46 19.26
N HIS A 98 2.69 32.46 19.80
CA HIS A 98 1.52 33.05 19.15
C HIS A 98 1.86 33.77 17.84
N PHE A 99 3.06 34.35 17.72
CA PHE A 99 3.46 35.05 16.49
C PHE A 99 3.57 34.11 15.32
N GLU A 100 4.20 32.94 15.51
CA GLU A 100 4.24 31.88 14.52
C GLU A 100 2.84 31.36 14.22
N ALA A 101 2.09 30.94 15.23
CA ALA A 101 0.81 30.28 15.07
C ALA A 101 -0.27 31.14 14.40
N GLN A 102 -0.18 32.49 14.49
CA GLN A 102 -1.08 33.42 13.79
C GLN A 102 -0.63 33.74 12.38
N ALA A 103 0.68 33.86 12.16
CA ALA A 103 1.22 34.33 10.91
C ALA A 103 1.32 33.27 9.82
N THR A 104 1.54 32.01 10.19
CA THR A 104 1.89 30.99 9.17
C THR A 104 0.81 29.94 8.97
N ARG A 105 0.39 29.19 9.95
CA ARG A 105 -0.48 27.97 9.83
C ARG A 105 0.25 26.72 9.33
N ASP A 106 1.53 26.61 9.62
CA ASP A 106 2.35 25.47 9.23
C ASP A 106 1.77 24.13 9.73
N CYS A 107 1.17 24.12 10.93
CA CYS A 107 0.48 22.94 11.45
C CYS A 107 -0.68 22.43 10.57
N VAL A 108 -1.36 23.32 9.84
CA VAL A 108 -2.43 22.98 8.92
C VAL A 108 -1.86 22.39 7.63
N VAL A 109 -0.77 22.95 7.13
CA VAL A 109 -0.04 22.44 5.95
C VAL A 109 0.53 21.05 6.23
N GLU A 110 1.16 20.86 7.40
CA GLU A 110 1.69 19.58 7.85
C GLU A 110 0.58 18.51 7.96
N ALA A 111 -0.53 18.84 8.61
CA ALA A 111 -1.66 17.94 8.74
C ALA A 111 -2.28 17.56 7.39
N SER A 112 -2.36 18.51 6.46
CA SER A 112 -2.81 18.25 5.08
C SER A 112 -1.90 17.27 4.35
N GLY A 113 -0.59 17.37 4.49
CA GLY A 113 0.38 16.42 3.94
C GLY A 113 0.20 14.99 4.46
N GLU A 114 -0.18 14.82 5.74
CA GLU A 114 -0.52 13.51 6.29
C GLU A 114 -1.81 12.96 5.67
N LEU A 115 -2.85 13.77 5.47
CA LEU A 115 -4.09 13.35 4.81
C LEU A 115 -3.85 13.00 3.34
N ARG A 116 -3.03 13.77 2.61
CA ARG A 116 -2.60 13.43 1.25
C ARG A 116 -1.95 12.05 1.19
N THR A 117 -1.06 11.73 2.13
CA THR A 117 -0.40 10.42 2.17
C THR A 117 -1.39 9.29 2.40
N ILE A 118 -2.40 9.49 3.26
CA ILE A 118 -3.49 8.52 3.47
C ILE A 118 -4.29 8.33 2.17
N ALA A 119 -4.64 9.41 1.48
CA ALA A 119 -5.35 9.37 0.20
C ALA A 119 -4.60 8.56 -0.85
N ILE A 120 -3.29 8.79 -1.00
CA ILE A 120 -2.42 8.05 -1.93
C ILE A 120 -2.40 6.56 -1.59
N SER A 121 -2.30 6.20 -0.29
CA SER A 121 -2.35 4.81 0.15
C SER A 121 -3.66 4.12 -0.20
N LEU A 122 -4.79 4.78 0.06
CA LEU A 122 -6.12 4.27 -0.31
C LEU A 122 -6.26 4.10 -1.83
N SER A 123 -5.78 5.07 -2.61
CA SER A 123 -5.81 5.01 -4.08
C SER A 123 -4.99 3.84 -4.61
N LYS A 124 -3.78 3.61 -4.08
CA LYS A 124 -2.94 2.46 -4.47
C LYS A 124 -3.66 1.15 -4.22
N ILE A 125 -4.22 0.95 -3.04
CA ILE A 125 -4.95 -0.27 -2.69
C ILE A 125 -6.18 -0.46 -3.58
N ALA A 126 -6.97 0.57 -3.78
CA ALA A 126 -8.14 0.54 -4.64
C ALA A 126 -7.78 0.20 -6.09
N ASN A 127 -6.69 0.78 -6.61
CA ASN A 127 -6.22 0.52 -7.96
C ASN A 127 -5.73 -0.92 -8.13
N ASP A 128 -4.98 -1.47 -7.19
CA ASP A 128 -4.51 -2.85 -7.24
C ASP A 128 -5.68 -3.84 -7.18
N ILE A 129 -6.64 -3.63 -6.28
CA ILE A 129 -7.86 -4.45 -6.21
C ILE A 129 -8.63 -4.40 -7.53
N ARG A 130 -8.75 -3.23 -8.14
CA ARG A 130 -9.40 -3.04 -9.44
C ARG A 130 -8.68 -3.82 -10.55
N TRP A 131 -7.34 -3.80 -10.58
CA TRP A 131 -6.56 -4.57 -11.53
C TRP A 131 -6.71 -6.08 -11.32
N LEU A 132 -6.55 -6.54 -10.08
CA LEU A 132 -6.69 -7.96 -9.75
C LEU A 132 -8.09 -8.51 -10.03
N GLY A 133 -9.12 -7.66 -9.95
CA GLY A 133 -10.51 -8.01 -10.28
C GLY A 133 -10.91 -7.71 -11.72
N SER A 134 -9.97 -7.34 -12.62
CA SER A 134 -10.27 -7.05 -14.02
C SER A 134 -10.66 -8.30 -14.80
N GLY A 135 -11.57 -8.15 -15.73
CA GLY A 135 -12.04 -9.26 -16.59
C GLY A 135 -13.57 -9.40 -16.58
N PRO A 136 -14.13 -10.58 -16.23
CA PRO A 136 -13.53 -11.75 -15.54
C PRO A 136 -12.70 -12.72 -16.40
N ARG A 137 -12.89 -12.74 -17.72
CA ARG A 137 -12.22 -13.74 -18.59
C ARG A 137 -11.03 -13.18 -19.37
N CYS A 138 -11.07 -11.89 -19.70
CA CYS A 138 -10.06 -11.21 -20.53
C CYS A 138 -9.21 -10.21 -19.72
N GLY A 139 -9.10 -10.39 -18.42
CA GLY A 139 -8.27 -9.63 -17.51
C GLY A 139 -7.56 -10.55 -16.52
N LEU A 140 -7.12 -10.01 -15.37
CA LEU A 140 -6.42 -10.80 -14.36
C LEU A 140 -7.36 -11.77 -13.63
N GLY A 141 -8.56 -11.34 -13.26
CA GLY A 141 -9.59 -12.20 -12.69
C GLY A 141 -9.25 -12.92 -11.39
N GLU A 142 -8.18 -12.54 -10.70
CA GLU A 142 -7.77 -13.17 -9.43
C GLU A 142 -8.73 -12.84 -8.28
N LEU A 143 -9.37 -11.65 -8.34
CA LEU A 143 -10.35 -11.21 -7.35
C LEU A 143 -11.73 -11.06 -7.98
N VAL A 144 -12.76 -11.42 -7.21
CA VAL A 144 -14.16 -11.20 -7.55
C VAL A 144 -14.69 -10.05 -6.68
N LEU A 145 -14.99 -8.93 -7.32
CA LEU A 145 -15.52 -7.74 -6.65
C LEU A 145 -17.03 -7.89 -6.43
N PRO A 146 -17.57 -7.37 -5.29
CA PRO A 146 -19.00 -7.33 -5.05
C PRO A 146 -19.74 -6.52 -6.12
N ALA A 147 -20.84 -7.06 -6.64
CA ALA A 147 -21.74 -6.34 -7.52
C ALA A 147 -22.60 -5.35 -6.70
N THR A 148 -22.21 -4.09 -6.67
CA THR A 148 -22.91 -3.04 -5.89
C THR A 148 -23.99 -2.32 -6.68
N GLN A 149 -23.92 -2.35 -8.01
CA GLN A 149 -24.89 -1.75 -8.93
C GLN A 149 -24.76 -2.40 -10.32
N PRO A 150 -25.76 -2.25 -11.19
CA PRO A 150 -25.64 -2.62 -12.60
C PRO A 150 -24.46 -1.89 -13.26
N GLY A 151 -23.57 -2.64 -13.93
CA GLY A 151 -22.35 -2.07 -14.50
C GLY A 151 -22.54 -1.43 -15.87
N SER A 152 -23.62 -1.78 -16.58
CA SER A 152 -23.91 -1.27 -17.93
C SER A 152 -25.37 -1.50 -18.28
N SER A 153 -25.95 -0.56 -19.03
CA SER A 153 -27.30 -0.69 -19.58
C SER A 153 -27.37 -1.57 -20.84
N ILE A 154 -26.23 -1.78 -21.51
CA ILE A 154 -26.15 -2.49 -22.80
C ILE A 154 -25.33 -3.79 -22.76
N MET A 155 -24.59 -4.03 -21.68
CA MET A 155 -23.77 -5.24 -21.48
C MET A 155 -24.27 -5.99 -20.23
N PRO A 156 -25.20 -6.96 -20.40
CA PRO A 156 -25.73 -7.71 -19.25
C PRO A 156 -24.63 -8.43 -18.45
N GLY A 157 -24.71 -8.38 -17.13
CA GLY A 157 -23.77 -9.07 -16.24
C GLY A 157 -22.42 -8.36 -16.04
N LYS A 158 -22.19 -7.20 -16.67
CA LYS A 158 -20.96 -6.43 -16.45
C LYS A 158 -20.96 -5.81 -15.04
N VAL A 159 -19.94 -6.08 -14.26
CA VAL A 159 -19.69 -5.48 -12.93
C VAL A 159 -18.49 -4.54 -13.03
N ASN A 160 -18.70 -3.27 -12.70
CA ASN A 160 -17.62 -2.28 -12.69
C ASN A 160 -17.07 -2.09 -11.27
N PRO A 161 -15.78 -1.80 -11.11
CA PRO A 161 -15.13 -1.57 -9.83
C PRO A 161 -15.42 -0.15 -9.27
N VAL A 162 -16.70 0.27 -9.26
CA VAL A 162 -17.12 1.65 -8.98
C VAL A 162 -16.69 2.18 -7.61
N ILE A 163 -16.59 1.31 -6.62
CA ILE A 163 -16.13 1.70 -5.27
C ILE A 163 -14.65 2.06 -5.33
N CYS A 164 -13.82 1.27 -6.00
CA CYS A 164 -12.41 1.59 -6.21
C CYS A 164 -12.23 2.90 -6.99
N GLU A 165 -13.03 3.11 -8.02
CA GLU A 165 -13.01 4.33 -8.83
C GLU A 165 -13.40 5.55 -8.01
N SER A 166 -14.41 5.44 -7.15
CA SER A 166 -14.82 6.52 -6.23
C SER A 166 -13.69 6.91 -5.27
N VAL A 167 -12.98 5.93 -4.71
CA VAL A 167 -11.81 6.17 -3.82
C VAL A 167 -10.71 6.91 -4.58
N MET A 168 -10.46 6.57 -5.83
CA MET A 168 -9.46 7.24 -6.67
C MET A 168 -9.85 8.70 -6.97
N GLN A 169 -11.14 8.97 -7.23
CA GLN A 169 -11.65 10.32 -7.42
C GLN A 169 -11.56 11.17 -6.14
N VAL A 170 -11.88 10.59 -4.99
CA VAL A 170 -11.65 11.23 -3.67
C VAL A 170 -10.19 11.58 -3.47
N THR A 171 -9.27 10.71 -3.86
CA THR A 171 -7.82 11.00 -3.79
C THR A 171 -7.46 12.23 -4.62
N CYS A 172 -7.96 12.34 -5.85
CA CYS A 172 -7.72 13.50 -6.70
C CYS A 172 -8.23 14.79 -6.05
N GLN A 173 -9.41 14.77 -5.43
CA GLN A 173 -9.98 15.91 -4.74
C GLN A 173 -9.14 16.33 -3.52
N VAL A 174 -8.71 15.35 -2.70
CA VAL A 174 -7.85 15.60 -1.52
C VAL A 174 -6.50 16.17 -1.93
N MET A 175 -5.92 15.70 -3.03
CA MET A 175 -4.67 16.29 -3.57
C MET A 175 -4.85 17.72 -4.02
N GLY A 176 -5.99 18.07 -4.63
CA GLY A 176 -6.35 19.45 -4.97
C GLY A 176 -6.49 20.33 -3.73
N HIS A 177 -7.13 19.83 -2.69
CA HIS A 177 -7.26 20.53 -1.40
C HIS A 177 -5.89 20.73 -0.72
N ASP A 178 -5.01 19.72 -0.76
CA ASP A 178 -3.66 19.83 -0.19
C ASP A 178 -2.84 20.91 -0.90
N LEU A 179 -2.94 21.00 -2.22
CA LEU A 179 -2.32 22.08 -2.98
C LEU A 179 -2.87 23.46 -2.58
N ALA A 180 -4.20 23.57 -2.44
CA ALA A 180 -4.83 24.82 -2.00
C ALA A 180 -4.36 25.23 -0.59
N ILE A 181 -4.32 24.27 0.36
CA ILE A 181 -3.84 24.49 1.73
C ILE A 181 -2.38 24.93 1.72
N SER A 182 -1.51 24.23 1.00
CA SER A 182 -0.10 24.55 0.89
C SER A 182 0.11 25.94 0.30
N THR A 183 -0.65 26.29 -0.75
CA THR A 183 -0.63 27.65 -1.33
C THR A 183 -1.12 28.70 -0.34
N GLY A 184 -2.13 28.39 0.47
CA GLY A 184 -2.61 29.25 1.56
C GLY A 184 -1.60 29.48 2.67
N GLY A 185 -0.61 28.58 2.82
CA GLY A 185 0.53 28.74 3.73
C GLY A 185 1.67 29.62 3.19
N LEU A 186 1.71 29.86 1.86
CA LEU A 186 2.80 30.62 1.26
C LEU A 186 2.81 32.09 1.69
N GLY A 187 4.03 32.62 1.89
CA GLY A 187 4.26 34.06 2.07
C GLY A 187 3.77 34.86 0.85
N GLY A 188 3.04 35.92 1.10
CA GLY A 188 2.46 36.78 0.04
C GLY A 188 1.13 36.27 -0.53
N THR A 189 0.72 35.02 -0.30
CA THR A 189 -0.60 34.51 -0.67
C THR A 189 -1.54 34.50 0.53
N GLY A 190 -1.24 33.69 1.54
CA GLY A 190 -2.02 33.60 2.77
C GLY A 190 -1.29 34.16 3.98
N SER A 191 -0.02 33.78 4.15
CA SER A 191 0.83 34.27 5.24
C SER A 191 1.48 35.60 4.88
N LEU A 192 1.12 36.66 5.63
CA LEU A 192 1.67 37.98 5.42
C LEU A 192 1.88 38.68 6.75
N LEU A 193 3.15 39.04 7.05
CA LEU A 193 3.55 39.66 8.29
C LEU A 193 3.00 38.90 9.52
N GLN A 194 2.07 39.46 10.28
CA GLN A 194 1.59 38.90 11.55
C GLN A 194 0.29 38.10 11.44
N LEU A 195 -0.24 37.87 10.23
CA LEU A 195 -1.51 37.15 10.06
C LEU A 195 -1.54 36.30 8.78
N ASN A 196 -1.98 35.06 8.89
CA ASN A 196 -2.43 34.31 7.73
C ASN A 196 -3.91 34.61 7.46
N VAL A 197 -4.20 35.13 6.28
CA VAL A 197 -5.56 35.55 5.85
C VAL A 197 -6.31 34.46 5.08
N ALA A 198 -5.68 33.30 4.76
CA ALA A 198 -6.27 32.21 4.01
C ALA A 198 -7.01 31.17 4.87
N MET A 199 -7.13 31.40 6.17
CA MET A 199 -7.71 30.43 7.13
C MET A 199 -9.10 29.89 6.73
N PRO A 200 -10.06 30.70 6.24
CA PRO A 200 -11.38 30.15 5.87
C PRO A 200 -11.28 29.09 4.76
N MET A 201 -10.46 29.35 3.74
CA MET A 201 -10.23 28.40 2.62
C MET A 201 -9.49 27.17 3.11
N MET A 202 -8.42 27.33 3.90
CA MET A 202 -7.64 26.21 4.45
C MET A 202 -8.50 25.32 5.36
N ALA A 203 -9.33 25.92 6.23
CA ALA A 203 -10.22 25.20 7.12
C ALA A 203 -11.28 24.40 6.33
N TRP A 204 -11.90 25.03 5.32
CA TRP A 204 -12.86 24.35 4.47
C TRP A 204 -12.24 23.15 3.74
N ALA A 205 -11.10 23.32 3.10
CA ALA A 205 -10.41 22.28 2.35
C ALA A 205 -9.96 21.12 3.28
N MET A 206 -9.49 21.44 4.49
CA MET A 206 -9.10 20.45 5.51
C MET A 206 -10.30 19.62 5.97
N ILE A 207 -11.41 20.27 6.36
CA ILE A 207 -12.62 19.58 6.86
C ILE A 207 -13.22 18.70 5.75
N ASP A 208 -13.28 19.21 4.52
CA ASP A 208 -13.80 18.44 3.39
C ASP A 208 -12.91 17.23 3.08
N SER A 209 -11.58 17.39 3.12
CA SER A 209 -10.63 16.27 2.94
C SER A 209 -10.82 15.18 4.00
N ILE A 210 -10.98 15.56 5.27
CA ILE A 210 -11.24 14.61 6.37
C ILE A 210 -12.54 13.85 6.11
N ARG A 211 -13.62 14.55 5.76
CA ARG A 211 -14.94 13.96 5.49
C ARG A 211 -14.89 13.01 4.30
N LEU A 212 -14.27 13.43 3.20
CA LEU A 212 -14.13 12.61 2.00
C LEU A 212 -13.32 11.34 2.26
N LEU A 213 -12.19 11.44 2.95
CA LEU A 213 -11.34 10.28 3.28
C LEU A 213 -12.03 9.31 4.24
N ALA A 214 -12.72 9.82 5.27
CA ALA A 214 -13.47 8.98 6.20
C ALA A 214 -14.57 8.17 5.47
N ASN A 215 -15.33 8.83 4.61
CA ASN A 215 -16.39 8.19 3.82
C ASN A 215 -15.79 7.19 2.79
N ALA A 216 -14.70 7.56 2.11
CA ALA A 216 -14.02 6.67 1.16
C ALA A 216 -13.48 5.41 1.84
N ALA A 217 -12.89 5.54 3.03
CA ALA A 217 -12.40 4.40 3.80
C ALA A 217 -13.54 3.48 4.24
N SER A 218 -14.67 4.04 4.70
CA SER A 218 -15.84 3.25 5.11
C SER A 218 -16.47 2.53 3.92
N ILE A 219 -16.73 3.23 2.81
CA ILE A 219 -17.36 2.62 1.63
C ILE A 219 -16.45 1.56 0.99
N LEU A 220 -15.13 1.77 0.98
CA LEU A 220 -14.16 0.77 0.52
C LEU A 220 -14.23 -0.49 1.39
N GLN A 221 -14.30 -0.34 2.71
CA GLN A 221 -14.44 -1.47 3.63
C GLN A 221 -15.76 -2.19 3.42
N ASP A 222 -16.89 -1.49 3.52
CA ASP A 222 -18.23 -2.08 3.62
C ASP A 222 -18.73 -2.62 2.28
N LYS A 223 -18.39 -1.95 1.16
CA LYS A 223 -18.92 -2.25 -0.17
C LYS A 223 -17.93 -2.93 -1.11
N CYS A 224 -16.66 -3.01 -0.72
CA CYS A 224 -15.65 -3.71 -1.51
C CYS A 224 -14.94 -4.79 -0.69
N ILE A 225 -14.16 -4.43 0.34
CA ILE A 225 -13.29 -5.38 1.05
C ILE A 225 -14.08 -6.51 1.73
N ASP A 226 -15.21 -6.21 2.39
CA ASP A 226 -15.97 -7.24 3.12
C ASP A 226 -16.52 -8.32 2.19
N GLY A 227 -17.06 -7.92 1.04
CA GLY A 227 -17.61 -8.83 0.05
C GLY A 227 -16.61 -9.34 -1.00
N LEU A 228 -15.32 -8.92 -0.92
CA LEU A 228 -14.30 -9.33 -1.87
C LEU A 228 -14.01 -10.83 -1.76
N GLU A 229 -13.96 -11.52 -2.89
CA GLU A 229 -13.64 -12.96 -2.98
C GLU A 229 -12.37 -13.18 -3.81
N LEU A 230 -11.76 -14.33 -3.65
CA LEU A 230 -10.57 -14.77 -4.38
C LEU A 230 -10.96 -15.91 -5.30
N ASP A 231 -10.68 -15.78 -6.59
CA ASP A 231 -10.69 -16.91 -7.51
C ASP A 231 -9.35 -17.65 -7.39
N ARG A 232 -9.39 -18.69 -6.56
CA ARG A 232 -8.20 -19.49 -6.27
C ARG A 232 -7.68 -20.21 -7.51
N THR A 233 -8.58 -20.70 -8.36
CA THR A 233 -8.21 -21.43 -9.57
C THR A 233 -7.43 -20.55 -10.54
N VAL A 234 -7.87 -19.31 -10.72
CA VAL A 234 -7.18 -18.34 -11.57
C VAL A 234 -5.85 -17.95 -10.96
N ALA A 235 -5.82 -17.61 -9.66
CA ALA A 235 -4.60 -17.15 -8.99
C ALA A 235 -3.49 -18.21 -9.01
N GLU A 236 -3.79 -19.45 -8.66
CA GLU A 236 -2.84 -20.57 -8.68
C GLU A 236 -2.48 -20.99 -10.12
N GLY A 237 -3.44 -20.93 -11.06
CA GLY A 237 -3.20 -21.24 -12.46
C GLY A 237 -2.20 -20.31 -13.15
N TYR A 238 -2.12 -19.04 -12.76
CA TYR A 238 -1.09 -18.12 -13.26
C TYR A 238 0.31 -18.50 -12.79
N VAL A 239 0.45 -19.04 -11.58
CA VAL A 239 1.76 -19.43 -11.04
C VAL A 239 2.43 -20.47 -11.92
N GLU A 240 1.72 -21.56 -12.26
CA GLU A 240 2.28 -22.64 -13.10
C GLU A 240 2.63 -22.16 -14.52
N ARG A 241 1.89 -21.19 -15.05
CA ARG A 241 2.12 -20.60 -16.37
C ARG A 241 3.27 -19.59 -16.39
N SER A 242 3.68 -19.06 -15.23
CA SER A 242 4.71 -18.03 -15.14
C SER A 242 6.10 -18.58 -15.43
N LEU A 243 6.82 -17.92 -16.35
CA LEU A 243 8.22 -18.24 -16.64
C LEU A 243 9.13 -17.96 -15.43
N MET A 244 8.67 -17.13 -14.48
CA MET A 244 9.43 -16.77 -13.27
C MET A 244 9.55 -17.93 -12.28
N MET A 245 8.80 -19.02 -12.48
CA MET A 245 9.02 -20.29 -11.79
C MET A 245 10.44 -20.82 -11.98
N GLY A 246 11.08 -20.54 -13.11
CA GLY A 246 12.47 -20.90 -13.36
C GLY A 246 13.49 -20.23 -12.44
N THR A 247 13.10 -19.18 -11.70
CA THR A 247 13.99 -18.48 -10.76
C THR A 247 14.51 -19.42 -9.63
N SER A 248 13.67 -20.34 -9.15
CA SER A 248 14.04 -21.32 -8.13
C SER A 248 15.03 -22.40 -8.62
N LEU A 249 15.13 -22.58 -9.91
CA LEU A 249 16.10 -23.52 -10.50
C LEU A 249 17.49 -22.89 -10.64
N ALA A 250 17.63 -21.58 -10.67
CA ALA A 250 18.91 -20.90 -10.88
C ALA A 250 20.02 -21.32 -9.90
N PRO A 251 19.75 -21.54 -8.60
CA PRO A 251 20.78 -22.05 -7.67
C PRO A 251 21.25 -23.47 -7.98
N VAL A 252 20.46 -24.28 -8.70
CA VAL A 252 20.72 -25.70 -8.98
C VAL A 252 21.40 -25.88 -10.33
N ILE A 253 20.85 -25.23 -11.38
CA ILE A 253 21.32 -25.40 -12.76
C ILE A 253 22.18 -24.23 -13.25
N GLY A 254 22.34 -23.18 -12.45
CA GLY A 254 23.02 -21.93 -12.80
C GLY A 254 22.12 -20.95 -13.54
N TYR A 255 22.41 -19.65 -13.38
CA TYR A 255 21.58 -18.55 -13.92
C TYR A 255 21.43 -18.60 -15.45
N GLU A 256 22.51 -18.87 -16.18
CA GLU A 256 22.49 -18.92 -17.65
C GLU A 256 21.59 -20.06 -18.18
N ASN A 257 21.64 -21.21 -17.53
CA ASN A 257 20.79 -22.35 -17.89
C ASN A 257 19.32 -22.06 -17.56
N ALA A 258 19.03 -21.46 -16.42
CA ALA A 258 17.67 -21.04 -16.06
C ALA A 258 17.12 -20.00 -17.03
N ALA A 259 17.93 -19.03 -17.45
CA ALA A 259 17.55 -18.04 -18.45
C ALA A 259 17.30 -18.66 -19.84
N ARG A 260 18.11 -19.65 -20.24
CA ARG A 260 17.91 -20.41 -21.49
C ARG A 260 16.64 -21.23 -21.43
N LEU A 261 16.39 -21.93 -20.33
CA LEU A 261 15.16 -22.68 -20.08
C LEU A 261 13.91 -21.79 -20.23
N ALA A 262 13.90 -20.61 -19.59
CA ALA A 262 12.78 -19.68 -19.67
C ALA A 262 12.53 -19.18 -21.10
N LYS A 263 13.59 -18.89 -21.88
CA LYS A 263 13.47 -18.49 -23.29
C LYS A 263 12.92 -19.61 -24.17
N GLN A 264 13.35 -20.86 -23.94
CA GLN A 264 12.86 -22.02 -24.69
C GLN A 264 11.40 -22.31 -24.36
N ALA A 265 11.04 -22.31 -23.07
CA ALA A 265 9.66 -22.46 -22.61
C ALA A 265 8.73 -21.40 -23.22
N HIS A 266 9.17 -20.13 -23.26
CA HIS A 266 8.41 -19.06 -23.89
C HIS A 266 8.21 -19.29 -25.40
N ALA A 267 9.27 -19.68 -26.10
CA ALA A 267 9.22 -19.88 -27.55
C ALA A 267 8.34 -21.07 -27.95
N SER A 268 8.29 -22.11 -27.15
CA SER A 268 7.48 -23.32 -27.40
C SER A 268 6.06 -23.26 -26.82
N GLY A 269 5.76 -22.25 -25.98
CA GLY A 269 4.47 -22.13 -25.29
C GLY A 269 4.29 -23.13 -24.14
N LEU A 270 5.37 -23.78 -23.69
CA LEU A 270 5.39 -24.72 -22.57
C LEU A 270 5.60 -23.98 -21.23
N THR A 271 5.20 -24.63 -20.15
CA THR A 271 5.57 -24.19 -18.79
C THR A 271 7.04 -24.48 -18.51
N ILE A 272 7.61 -23.85 -17.49
CA ILE A 272 8.98 -24.14 -17.03
C ILE A 272 9.12 -25.61 -16.66
N ARG A 273 8.11 -26.20 -16.04
CA ARG A 273 8.11 -27.60 -15.63
C ARG A 273 8.12 -28.54 -16.84
N GLU A 274 7.23 -28.31 -17.80
CA GLU A 274 7.15 -29.14 -19.02
C GLU A 274 8.45 -29.05 -19.82
N MET A 275 8.99 -27.85 -20.02
CA MET A 275 10.25 -27.69 -20.74
C MET A 275 11.44 -28.31 -20.01
N ALA A 276 11.50 -28.22 -18.67
CA ALA A 276 12.57 -28.83 -17.89
C ALA A 276 12.51 -30.37 -17.92
N LEU A 277 11.31 -30.96 -17.98
CA LEU A 277 11.12 -32.39 -18.18
C LEU A 277 11.53 -32.83 -19.59
N GLU A 278 11.12 -32.07 -20.62
CA GLU A 278 11.48 -32.37 -22.01
C GLU A 278 12.99 -32.34 -22.26
N LEU A 279 13.68 -31.44 -21.57
CA LEU A 279 15.14 -31.30 -21.64
C LEU A 279 15.90 -32.24 -20.68
N GLU A 280 15.20 -33.04 -19.91
CA GLU A 280 15.79 -33.96 -18.90
C GLU A 280 16.78 -33.23 -17.96
N LEU A 281 16.49 -31.97 -17.58
CA LEU A 281 17.44 -31.14 -16.82
C LEU A 281 17.66 -31.60 -15.39
N LEU A 282 16.65 -32.20 -14.78
CA LEU A 282 16.65 -32.72 -13.41
C LEU A 282 15.68 -33.88 -13.30
N GLU A 283 15.94 -34.79 -12.36
CA GLU A 283 15.00 -35.84 -12.03
C GLU A 283 13.62 -35.29 -11.64
N PRO A 284 12.49 -35.93 -12.01
CA PRO A 284 11.14 -35.43 -11.76
C PRO A 284 10.85 -35.06 -10.30
N GLU A 285 11.39 -35.83 -9.35
CA GLU A 285 11.23 -35.56 -7.91
C GLU A 285 11.98 -34.30 -7.46
N MET A 286 13.17 -34.07 -8.01
CA MET A 286 13.94 -32.84 -7.75
C MET A 286 13.24 -31.64 -8.37
N LEU A 287 12.72 -31.76 -9.58
CA LEU A 287 11.92 -30.71 -10.23
C LEU A 287 10.67 -30.38 -9.42
N ALA A 288 9.94 -31.36 -8.93
CA ALA A 288 8.77 -31.15 -8.10
C ALA A 288 9.11 -30.36 -6.81
N THR A 289 10.25 -30.67 -6.20
CA THR A 289 10.73 -30.00 -4.97
C THR A 289 11.14 -28.56 -5.25
N HIS A 290 11.93 -28.31 -6.30
CA HIS A 290 12.43 -26.95 -6.61
C HIS A 290 11.40 -26.05 -7.26
N LEU A 291 10.40 -26.61 -7.94
CA LEU A 291 9.28 -25.88 -8.53
C LEU A 291 8.04 -25.88 -7.64
N ASP A 292 8.17 -26.14 -6.33
CA ASP A 292 7.08 -25.90 -5.38
C ASP A 292 6.91 -24.40 -5.15
N PRO A 293 5.82 -23.76 -5.61
CA PRO A 293 5.64 -22.34 -5.47
C PRO A 293 5.60 -21.85 -4.01
N ALA A 294 5.17 -22.71 -3.08
CA ALA A 294 5.09 -22.35 -1.67
C ALA A 294 6.47 -22.11 -1.08
N SER A 295 7.49 -22.88 -1.50
CA SER A 295 8.87 -22.72 -1.04
C SER A 295 9.50 -21.38 -1.45
N MET A 296 8.95 -20.71 -2.47
CA MET A 296 9.45 -19.42 -2.97
C MET A 296 8.88 -18.21 -2.24
N THR A 297 7.96 -18.41 -1.28
CA THR A 297 7.24 -17.32 -0.64
C THR A 297 7.85 -16.84 0.68
N GLU A 298 8.94 -17.46 1.13
CA GLU A 298 9.67 -17.10 2.35
C GLU A 298 11.17 -17.08 2.06
N PRO A 299 11.95 -16.32 2.83
CA PRO A 299 13.42 -16.38 2.77
C PRO A 299 13.91 -17.78 3.15
N ASP A 300 15.01 -18.21 2.54
CA ASP A 300 15.69 -19.44 2.94
C ASP A 300 16.03 -19.40 4.44
N SER A 301 15.47 -20.32 5.20
CA SER A 301 15.64 -20.39 6.66
C SER A 301 17.04 -20.85 7.11
N GLY A 302 18.04 -20.82 6.22
CA GLY A 302 19.44 -21.12 6.57
C GLY A 302 19.67 -22.52 7.15
N GLY A 303 18.72 -23.46 6.94
CA GLY A 303 18.77 -24.82 7.43
C GLY A 303 19.47 -25.75 6.46
N SER A 304 20.73 -26.06 6.76
CA SER A 304 21.51 -27.23 6.32
C SER A 304 21.46 -27.57 4.83
N GLY A 305 22.16 -26.79 4.01
CA GLY A 305 22.68 -27.29 2.74
C GLY A 305 23.58 -28.50 3.04
N LYS A 306 23.13 -29.71 2.80
CA LYS A 306 24.02 -30.87 2.65
C LYS A 306 24.89 -30.60 1.41
N SER A 307 26.05 -29.97 1.62
CA SER A 307 27.09 -29.91 0.62
C SER A 307 27.54 -31.37 0.39
N GLY A 308 27.13 -31.91 -0.73
CA GLY A 308 27.69 -33.16 -1.25
C GLY A 308 29.16 -32.94 -1.52
N LYS A 309 30.00 -33.27 -0.54
CA LYS A 309 31.44 -33.43 -0.76
C LYS A 309 31.63 -34.59 -1.72
N THR A 310 31.76 -34.32 -3.00
CA THR A 310 32.41 -35.21 -3.95
C THR A 310 33.85 -35.41 -3.46
N ARG A 311 34.13 -36.59 -2.89
CA ARG A 311 35.47 -37.07 -2.61
C ARG A 311 36.18 -37.22 -3.95
N GLY A 312 36.95 -36.23 -4.35
CA GLY A 312 37.98 -36.39 -5.36
C GLY A 312 39.10 -37.30 -4.81
N SER A 313 39.22 -38.49 -5.37
CA SER A 313 40.33 -39.37 -5.12
C SER A 313 41.62 -38.77 -5.70
N THR A 314 42.46 -38.21 -4.86
CA THR A 314 43.83 -37.89 -5.24
C THR A 314 44.68 -39.16 -5.18
N GLY A 315 44.91 -39.75 -6.35
CA GLY A 315 45.95 -40.75 -6.56
C GLY A 315 47.35 -40.12 -6.32
N ARG A 316 48.02 -40.67 -5.34
CA ARG A 316 49.41 -40.41 -5.00
C ARG A 316 50.31 -41.24 -5.90
N LYS A 317 51.20 -40.63 -6.69
CA LYS A 317 52.47 -41.12 -7.21
C LYS A 317 53.38 -39.90 -7.27
N GLY A 318 54.51 -39.76 -6.63
CA GLY A 318 55.61 -40.66 -6.39
C GLY A 318 56.79 -40.31 -7.32
N GLY A 319 57.88 -39.80 -6.82
CA GLY A 319 59.16 -39.77 -7.49
C GLY A 319 59.77 -38.40 -7.77
N GLY A 320 60.66 -37.86 -7.01
CA GLY A 320 62.05 -38.09 -7.17
C GLY A 320 62.83 -36.93 -7.81
N ARG A 321 63.60 -36.34 -7.02
CA ARG A 321 64.83 -35.55 -7.09
C ARG A 321 64.73 -34.10 -6.75
#